data_a8e656a16ca254886ee294069abc953a
#
_entry.id   a8e656a16ca254886ee294069abc953a
#
_cell.length_a   1.000
_cell.length_b   1.000
_cell.length_c   1.000
_cell.angle_alpha   90.00
_cell.angle_beta   90.00
_cell.angle_gamma   90.00
#
_symmetry.space_group_name_H-M   'P 1'
#
loop_
_entity.id
_entity.type
_entity.pdbx_description
1 polymer ?
#
loop_
_entity_poly.entity_id
_entity_poly.type
_entity_poly.pdbx_seq_one_letter_code
_entity_poly.pdbx_strand_id
1 'polypeptide(L)'
;MKYADYFRVLGEHIQSQPLKLGDVESVLDLLYESYIDLQGYDNEQVKSDFNELYSLMNGMPIREMDKIIYPICTLCRDHERSGFIHGVKVGLHLSRELIDN
;
A
#
# COMPACT_ATOMS: atom_id res chain seq x y z
N MET A 1 4.36 -13.82 3.88
CA MET A 1 3.84 -13.09 5.06
C MET A 1 2.98 -14.01 5.89
N LYS A 2 3.24 -14.11 7.17
CA LYS A 2 2.44 -14.89 8.10
C LYS A 2 1.33 -14.02 8.70
N TYR A 3 0.13 -14.55 8.82
CA TYR A 3 -1.00 -13.82 9.40
C TYR A 3 -0.71 -13.33 10.82
N ALA A 4 0.01 -14.13 11.62
CA ALA A 4 0.39 -13.74 12.97
C ALA A 4 1.25 -12.48 12.99
N ASP A 5 2.19 -12.33 12.05
CA ASP A 5 3.03 -11.14 11.93
C ASP A 5 2.21 -9.92 11.54
N TYR A 6 1.24 -10.09 10.64
CA TYR A 6 0.34 -9.03 10.23
C TYR A 6 -0.47 -8.49 11.41
N PHE A 7 -1.07 -9.37 12.20
CA PHE A 7 -1.84 -8.98 13.38
C PHE A 7 -0.97 -8.34 14.47
N ARG A 8 0.27 -8.79 14.60
CA ARG A 8 1.22 -8.19 15.54
C ARG A 8 1.52 -6.73 15.16
N VAL A 9 1.85 -6.49 13.90
CA VAL A 9 2.12 -5.14 13.39
C VAL A 9 0.89 -4.25 13.51
N LEU A 10 -0.28 -4.78 13.19
CA LEU A 10 -1.56 -4.06 13.35
C LEU A 10 -1.77 -3.66 14.81
N GLY A 11 -1.51 -4.56 15.76
CA GLY A 11 -1.60 -4.25 17.20
C GLY A 11 -0.65 -3.14 17.62
N GLU A 12 0.57 -3.13 17.11
CA GLU A 12 1.54 -2.07 17.37
C GLU A 12 1.04 -0.70 16.87
N HIS A 13 0.45 -0.67 15.68
CA HIS A 13 -0.14 0.55 15.13
C HIS A 13 -1.33 1.05 15.95
N ILE A 14 -2.18 0.15 16.42
CA ILE A 14 -3.34 0.50 17.27
C ILE A 14 -2.86 1.11 18.59
N GLN A 15 -1.80 0.57 19.18
CA GLN A 15 -1.23 1.11 20.42
C GLN A 15 -0.62 2.50 20.24
N SER A 16 -0.02 2.77 19.07
CA SER A 16 0.62 4.06 18.79
C SER A 16 -0.37 5.13 18.34
N GLN A 17 -1.51 4.73 17.76
CA GLN A 17 -2.52 5.66 17.24
C GLN A 17 -3.91 5.22 17.72
N PRO A 18 -4.62 6.07 18.48
CA PRO A 18 -5.96 5.73 18.95
C PRO A 18 -6.91 5.49 17.78
N LEU A 19 -7.56 4.33 17.77
CA LEU A 19 -8.63 4.03 16.83
C LEU A 19 -9.87 4.85 17.17
N LYS A 20 -10.43 5.51 16.18
CA LYS A 20 -11.77 6.09 16.30
C LYS A 20 -12.78 4.99 16.00
N LEU A 21 -13.47 4.52 17.03
CA LEU A 21 -14.52 3.52 16.89
C LEU A 21 -15.59 4.03 15.94
N GLY A 22 -15.95 3.21 14.95
CA GLY A 22 -16.95 3.55 13.94
C GLY A 22 -16.41 4.24 12.70
N ASP A 23 -15.13 4.61 12.67
CA ASP A 23 -14.50 5.19 11.48
C ASP A 23 -13.84 4.09 10.65
N VAL A 24 -14.54 3.63 9.64
CA VAL A 24 -14.06 2.56 8.74
C VAL A 24 -12.78 2.96 8.01
N GLU A 25 -12.67 4.22 7.59
CA GLU A 25 -11.48 4.70 6.88
C GLU A 25 -10.25 4.68 7.78
N SER A 26 -10.39 5.00 9.05
CA SER A 26 -9.30 4.93 10.03
C SER A 26 -8.81 3.48 10.21
N VAL A 27 -9.72 2.52 10.27
CA VAL A 27 -9.37 1.10 10.37
C VAL A 27 -8.67 0.63 9.09
N LEU A 28 -9.19 1.01 7.93
CA LEU A 28 -8.59 0.64 6.64
C LEU A 28 -7.20 1.24 6.46
N ASP A 29 -6.98 2.47 6.94
CA ASP A 29 -5.66 3.10 6.92
C ASP A 29 -4.66 2.32 7.80
N LEU A 30 -5.08 1.88 8.99
CA LEU A 30 -4.24 1.07 9.86
C LEU A 30 -3.90 -0.29 9.25
N LEU A 31 -4.87 -0.91 8.60
CA LEU A 31 -4.64 -2.18 7.88
C LEU A 31 -3.63 -1.99 6.75
N TYR A 32 -3.76 -0.91 5.99
CA TYR A 32 -2.83 -0.60 4.91
C TYR A 32 -1.40 -0.34 5.44
N GLU A 33 -1.26 0.44 6.49
CA GLU A 33 0.03 0.74 7.12
C GLU A 33 0.71 -0.54 7.62
N SER A 34 -0.06 -1.43 8.24
CA SER A 34 0.45 -2.72 8.69
C SER A 34 0.90 -3.61 7.52
N TYR A 35 0.15 -3.60 6.43
CA TYR A 35 0.49 -4.34 5.21
C TYR A 35 1.81 -3.84 4.61
N ILE A 36 1.99 -2.52 4.51
CA ILE A 36 3.20 -1.91 3.96
C ILE A 36 4.42 -2.25 4.81
N ASP A 37 4.31 -2.20 6.15
CA ASP A 37 5.40 -2.53 7.05
C ASP A 37 5.89 -3.98 6.88
N LEU A 38 4.98 -4.89 6.57
CA LEU A 38 5.33 -6.30 6.38
C LEU A 38 5.82 -6.62 4.98
N GLN A 39 5.31 -5.92 3.97
CA GLN A 39 5.68 -6.19 2.58
C GLN A 39 7.08 -5.70 2.22
N GLY A 40 7.47 -4.54 2.72
CA GLY A 40 8.83 -4.02 2.71
C GLY A 40 9.40 -3.57 1.37
N TYR A 41 9.30 -4.35 0.31
CA TYR A 41 10.00 -4.08 -0.96
C TYR A 41 9.11 -4.33 -2.18
N ASP A 42 9.39 -3.58 -3.23
CA ASP A 42 8.77 -3.78 -4.55
C ASP A 42 9.12 -5.16 -5.09
N ASN A 43 8.21 -5.77 -5.83
CA ASN A 43 8.48 -7.02 -6.53
C ASN A 43 9.39 -6.80 -7.75
N GLU A 44 9.86 -7.88 -8.34
CA GLU A 44 10.79 -7.82 -9.47
C GLU A 44 10.21 -7.09 -10.68
N GLN A 45 8.90 -7.20 -10.94
CA GLN A 45 8.27 -6.50 -12.04
C GLN A 45 8.28 -4.99 -11.83
N VAL A 46 7.97 -4.52 -10.63
CA VAL A 46 8.00 -3.09 -10.29
C VAL A 46 9.42 -2.53 -10.42
N LYS A 47 10.42 -3.28 -9.93
CA LYS A 47 11.83 -2.90 -10.09
C LYS A 47 12.23 -2.80 -11.55
N SER A 48 11.80 -3.74 -12.37
CA SER A 48 12.06 -3.76 -13.81
C SER A 48 11.43 -2.53 -14.48
N ASP A 49 10.20 -2.20 -14.12
CA ASP A 49 9.47 -1.04 -14.66
C ASP A 49 10.17 0.27 -14.30
N PHE A 50 10.64 0.42 -13.06
CA PHE A 50 11.42 1.59 -12.65
C PHE A 50 12.76 1.68 -13.40
N ASN A 51 13.44 0.55 -13.59
CA ASN A 51 14.69 0.53 -14.36
C ASN A 51 14.47 0.98 -15.80
N GLU A 52 13.39 0.55 -16.41
CA GLU A 52 13.01 0.99 -17.77
C GLU A 52 12.74 2.49 -17.79
N LEU A 53 12.03 3.02 -16.80
CA LEU A 53 11.75 4.44 -16.67
C LEU A 53 13.05 5.24 -16.51
N TYR A 54 13.98 4.78 -15.67
CA TYR A 54 15.30 5.42 -15.52
C TYR A 54 16.09 5.41 -16.82
N SER A 55 16.00 4.35 -17.60
CA SER A 55 16.66 4.24 -18.91
C SER A 55 16.16 5.30 -19.88
N LEU A 56 14.87 5.59 -19.86
CA LEU A 56 14.27 6.65 -20.69
C LEU A 56 14.76 8.05 -20.33
N MET A 57 15.20 8.24 -19.09
CA MET A 57 15.72 9.52 -18.60
C MET A 57 17.24 9.60 -18.65
N ASN A 58 17.90 8.67 -19.33
CA ASN A 58 19.36 8.63 -19.42
C ASN A 58 19.91 9.94 -20.01
N GLY A 59 20.92 10.52 -19.36
CA GLY A 59 21.50 11.80 -19.76
C GLY A 59 20.81 13.02 -19.18
N MET A 60 19.70 12.85 -18.47
CA MET A 60 18.98 13.93 -17.82
C MET A 60 19.69 14.32 -16.51
N PRO A 61 19.80 15.63 -16.18
CA PRO A 61 20.31 16.05 -14.86
C PRO A 61 19.47 15.51 -13.71
N ILE A 62 20.11 15.17 -12.59
CA ILE A 62 19.44 14.58 -11.43
C ILE A 62 18.24 15.40 -10.95
N ARG A 63 18.37 16.74 -10.92
CA ARG A 63 17.29 17.63 -10.50
C ARG A 63 16.04 17.50 -11.38
N GLU A 64 16.25 17.33 -12.69
CA GLU A 64 15.14 17.15 -13.63
C GLU A 64 14.53 15.76 -13.49
N MET A 65 15.36 14.73 -13.26
CA MET A 65 14.88 13.38 -12.98
C MET A 65 14.00 13.36 -11.74
N ASP A 66 14.41 14.01 -10.66
CA ASP A 66 13.66 14.04 -9.40
C ASP A 66 12.28 14.69 -9.56
N LYS A 67 12.17 15.73 -10.37
CA LYS A 67 10.88 16.38 -10.67
C LYS A 67 9.89 15.44 -11.35
N ILE A 68 10.37 14.42 -12.03
CA ILE A 68 9.56 13.40 -12.69
C ILE A 68 9.30 12.22 -11.75
N ILE A 69 10.33 11.75 -11.06
CA ILE A 69 10.28 10.55 -10.23
C ILE A 69 9.43 10.76 -8.97
N TYR A 70 9.54 11.89 -8.29
CA TYR A 70 8.79 12.13 -7.06
C TYR A 70 7.26 12.07 -7.27
N PRO A 71 6.68 12.74 -8.28
CA PRO A 71 5.26 12.59 -8.56
C PRO A 71 4.86 11.17 -8.94
N ILE A 72 5.72 10.45 -9.66
CA ILE A 72 5.46 9.05 -10.03
C ILE A 72 5.42 8.17 -8.78
N CYS A 73 6.37 8.31 -7.87
CA CYS A 73 6.38 7.55 -6.62
C CYS A 73 5.17 7.85 -5.76
N THR A 74 4.74 9.11 -5.70
CA THR A 74 3.51 9.49 -5.00
C THR A 74 2.29 8.85 -5.64
N LEU A 75 2.20 8.89 -6.96
CA LEU A 75 1.11 8.27 -7.71
C LEU A 75 1.05 6.76 -7.47
N CYS A 76 2.19 6.09 -7.50
CA CYS A 76 2.26 4.64 -7.24
C CYS A 76 1.78 4.30 -5.83
N ARG A 77 2.19 5.09 -4.84
CA ARG A 77 1.77 4.91 -3.45
C ARG A 77 0.26 5.11 -3.30
N ASP A 78 -0.28 6.15 -3.89
CA ASP A 78 -1.70 6.46 -3.81
C ASP A 78 -2.54 5.39 -4.50
N HIS A 79 -2.09 4.89 -5.65
CA HIS A 79 -2.73 3.78 -6.35
C HIS A 79 -2.68 2.49 -5.54
N GLU A 80 -1.55 2.17 -4.96
CA GLU A 80 -1.39 0.97 -4.12
C GLU A 80 -2.33 1.03 -2.92
N ARG A 81 -2.37 2.17 -2.23
CA ARG A 81 -3.25 2.37 -1.08
C ARG A 81 -4.71 2.24 -1.49
N SER A 82 -5.12 2.91 -2.57
CA SER A 82 -6.49 2.84 -3.08
C SER A 82 -6.87 1.41 -3.46
N GLY A 83 -5.99 0.70 -4.17
CA GLY A 83 -6.21 -0.69 -4.55
C GLY A 83 -6.35 -1.63 -3.36
N PHE A 84 -5.52 -1.44 -2.33
CA PHE A 84 -5.60 -2.22 -1.10
C PHE A 84 -6.94 -2.01 -0.39
N ILE A 85 -7.35 -0.75 -0.21
CA ILE A 85 -8.60 -0.40 0.47
C ILE A 85 -9.80 -0.95 -0.29
N HIS A 86 -9.84 -0.76 -1.61
CA HIS A 86 -10.91 -1.32 -2.45
C HIS A 86 -10.92 -2.84 -2.41
N GLY A 87 -9.75 -3.47 -2.45
CA GLY A 87 -9.63 -4.92 -2.36
C GLY A 87 -10.18 -5.47 -1.06
N VAL A 88 -9.90 -4.82 0.06
CA VAL A 88 -10.44 -5.21 1.38
C VAL A 88 -11.96 -5.09 1.37
N LYS A 89 -12.50 -3.97 0.87
CA LYS A 89 -13.95 -3.76 0.80
C LYS A 89 -14.64 -4.82 -0.06
N VAL A 90 -14.08 -5.12 -1.23
CA VAL A 90 -14.62 -6.16 -2.12
C VAL A 90 -14.57 -7.53 -1.44
N GLY A 91 -13.45 -7.85 -0.81
CA GLY A 91 -13.27 -9.12 -0.09
C GLY A 91 -14.28 -9.30 1.03
N LEU A 92 -14.55 -8.26 1.80
CA LEU A 92 -15.56 -8.30 2.87
C LEU A 92 -16.97 -8.49 2.31
N HIS A 93 -17.31 -7.82 1.23
CA HIS A 93 -18.62 -8.00 0.58
C HIS A 93 -18.80 -9.41 0.03
N LEU A 94 -17.79 -9.94 -0.65
CA LEU A 94 -17.82 -11.31 -1.16
C LEU A 94 -17.96 -12.33 -0.04
N SER A 95 -17.20 -12.15 1.04
CA SER A 95 -17.23 -13.01 2.21
C SER A 95 -18.65 -13.04 2.83
N ARG A 96 -19.27 -11.87 2.95
CA ARG A 96 -20.62 -11.72 3.47
C ARG A 96 -21.66 -12.43 2.60
N GLU A 97 -21.58 -12.26 1.28
CA GLU A 97 -22.49 -12.92 0.33
C GLU A 97 -22.37 -14.44 0.40
N LEU A 98 -21.16 -14.96 0.53
CA LEU A 98 -20.89 -16.38 0.64
C LEU A 98 -21.44 -16.98 1.94
N ILE A 99 -21.42 -16.22 3.04
CA ILE A 99 -21.94 -16.66 4.32
C ILE A 99 -23.48 -16.61 4.32
N ASP A 100 -24.06 -15.59 3.71
CA ASP A 100 -25.52 -15.38 3.68
C ASP A 100 -26.25 -16.36 2.74
N ASN A 101 -25.51 -17.05 1.88
CA ASN A 101 -26.05 -18.10 1.03
C ASN A 101 -25.95 -19.47 1.71
#